data_ce1ce1f5c768ab94b439fa3355629771
#
_entry.id   ce1ce1f5c768ab94b439fa3355629771
#
_cell.length_a   1.000
_cell.length_b   1.000
_cell.length_c   1.000
_cell.angle_alpha   90.00
_cell.angle_beta   90.00
_cell.angle_gamma   90.00
#
_symmetry.space_group_name_H-M   'P 1'
#
loop_
_entity.id
_entity.type
_entity.pdbx_description
1 polymer ?
#
loop_
_entity_poly.entity_id
_entity_poly.type
_entity_poly.pdbx_seq_one_letter_code
_entity_poly.pdbx_strand_id
1 'polypeptide(L)'
;MRHIQQPGPPGPTRIIAHPVRAQAVDEELPRGASLLTALHELARAHGAEGGCLTLSGGALGPFAYVIPALAPDPSHAAYYSDTFRPTGATRLDIASITVGFRDGAPFFHCHGFWTEADGRPGGGHMLPEETIIAAPIRAQGVLIAGARFEARQDAETGFKLFTPVATTPQNATSANGIAIRLCPNQDITAALEAAAAGAGFGAARLHGGVGSIIGARYANAPPVDNFATEMLIRDGVIRPGATRLDVAMVDLTGQLSAGVLTPGNNPVLMTLEAVLTPV
;
A
#
# COMPACT_ATOMS: atom_id res chain seq x y z
N MET A 1 18.00 -13.96 -5.40
CA MET A 1 16.68 -13.36 -5.09
C MET A 1 15.63 -13.96 -6.03
N ARG A 2 14.43 -14.23 -5.54
CA ARG A 2 13.32 -14.71 -6.38
C ARG A 2 12.98 -13.65 -7.42
N HIS A 3 12.49 -14.08 -8.57
CA HIS A 3 12.15 -13.22 -9.70
C HIS A 3 10.92 -13.78 -10.41
N ILE A 4 10.08 -12.93 -10.93
CA ILE A 4 8.96 -13.32 -11.78
C ILE A 4 9.02 -12.59 -13.12
N GLN A 5 8.71 -13.30 -14.19
CA GLN A 5 8.56 -12.70 -15.50
C GLN A 5 7.22 -11.99 -15.59
N GLN A 6 7.24 -10.67 -15.74
CA GLN A 6 6.05 -9.88 -16.05
C GLN A 6 5.69 -10.01 -17.54
N PRO A 7 4.43 -9.78 -17.92
CA PRO A 7 4.02 -9.89 -19.33
C PRO A 7 4.66 -8.84 -20.24
N GLY A 8 4.92 -7.66 -19.74
CA GLY A 8 5.53 -6.58 -20.51
C GLY A 8 7.00 -6.34 -20.15
N PRO A 9 7.69 -5.51 -20.96
CA PRO A 9 9.08 -5.17 -20.71
C PRO A 9 9.23 -4.27 -19.48
N PRO A 10 10.29 -4.43 -18.67
CA PRO A 10 10.56 -3.54 -17.56
C PRO A 10 10.86 -2.13 -18.04
N GLY A 11 10.26 -1.13 -17.41
CA GLY A 11 10.57 0.28 -17.64
C GLY A 11 11.99 0.63 -17.14
N PRO A 12 12.59 1.72 -17.66
CA PRO A 12 13.95 2.14 -17.29
C PRO A 12 14.03 2.65 -15.84
N THR A 13 12.94 3.20 -15.31
CA THR A 13 12.87 3.72 -13.93
C THR A 13 12.23 2.67 -13.03
N ARG A 14 13.02 2.17 -12.07
CA ARG A 14 12.57 1.10 -11.17
C ARG A 14 12.06 1.62 -9.81
N ILE A 15 12.43 2.84 -9.45
CA ILE A 15 11.97 3.58 -8.27
C ILE A 15 11.44 4.91 -8.77
N ILE A 16 10.13 5.10 -8.70
CA ILE A 16 9.49 6.37 -9.08
C ILE A 16 9.30 7.16 -7.79
N ALA A 17 9.86 8.36 -7.71
CA ALA A 17 9.81 9.20 -6.53
C ALA A 17 9.53 10.65 -6.90
N HIS A 18 8.67 11.32 -6.11
CA HIS A 18 8.39 12.74 -6.22
C HIS A 18 8.49 13.42 -4.86
N PRO A 19 9.17 14.58 -4.76
CA PRO A 19 9.16 15.40 -3.55
C PRO A 19 7.74 15.83 -3.18
N VAL A 20 7.41 15.78 -1.89
CA VAL A 20 6.10 16.18 -1.36
C VAL A 20 6.25 16.99 -0.09
N ARG A 21 5.25 17.81 0.18
CA ARG A 21 5.01 18.34 1.52
C ARG A 21 4.09 17.35 2.24
N ALA A 22 4.64 16.59 3.16
CA ALA A 22 3.92 15.64 3.99
C ALA A 22 3.45 16.32 5.29
N GLN A 23 2.18 16.14 5.64
CA GLN A 23 1.55 16.62 6.86
C GLN A 23 1.02 15.43 7.64
N ALA A 24 1.47 15.28 8.89
CA ALA A 24 0.97 14.23 9.77
C ALA A 24 -0.51 14.49 10.13
N VAL A 25 -1.28 13.40 10.16
CA VAL A 25 -2.68 13.38 10.60
C VAL A 25 -2.94 12.20 11.52
N ASP A 26 -3.90 12.41 12.44
CA ASP A 26 -4.40 11.40 13.37
C ASP A 26 -5.85 11.77 13.70
N GLU A 27 -6.78 11.21 12.94
CA GLU A 27 -8.19 11.59 12.99
C GLU A 27 -9.12 10.38 12.93
N GLU A 28 -10.34 10.55 13.38
CA GLU A 28 -11.39 9.54 13.35
C GLU A 28 -12.30 9.72 12.14
N LEU A 29 -12.44 8.68 11.33
CA LEU A 29 -13.39 8.64 10.22
C LEU A 29 -14.79 8.24 10.74
N PRO A 30 -15.86 8.99 10.37
CA PRO A 30 -17.15 8.82 10.98
C PRO A 30 -17.91 7.59 10.48
N ARG A 31 -18.72 7.00 11.36
CA ARG A 31 -19.66 5.93 11.02
C ARG A 31 -20.66 6.38 9.95
N GLY A 32 -21.02 5.47 9.07
CA GLY A 32 -22.04 5.62 8.03
C GLY A 32 -21.53 6.22 6.73
N ALA A 33 -20.31 6.76 6.71
CA ALA A 33 -19.71 7.26 5.49
C ALA A 33 -19.14 6.13 4.63
N SER A 34 -19.10 6.33 3.30
CA SER A 34 -18.21 5.56 2.42
C SER A 34 -16.77 5.83 2.85
N LEU A 35 -15.96 4.77 2.97
CA LEU A 35 -14.54 4.91 3.31
C LEU A 35 -13.81 5.82 2.29
N LEU A 36 -14.12 5.64 0.99
CA LEU A 36 -13.56 6.46 -0.07
C LEU A 36 -13.89 7.96 0.12
N THR A 37 -15.15 8.27 0.38
CA THR A 37 -15.59 9.66 0.59
C THR A 37 -14.92 10.26 1.82
N ALA A 38 -14.93 9.57 2.96
CA ALA A 38 -14.35 10.05 4.21
C ALA A 38 -12.85 10.37 4.08
N LEU A 39 -12.09 9.51 3.39
CA LEU A 39 -10.66 9.72 3.15
C LEU A 39 -10.38 10.92 2.24
N HIS A 40 -11.16 11.10 1.19
CA HIS A 40 -10.99 12.26 0.30
C HIS A 40 -11.46 13.57 0.94
N GLU A 41 -12.49 13.54 1.78
CA GLU A 41 -12.89 14.70 2.58
C GLU A 41 -11.81 15.08 3.60
N LEU A 42 -11.22 14.09 4.28
CA LEU A 42 -10.07 14.29 5.17
C LEU A 42 -8.90 14.95 4.41
N ALA A 43 -8.49 14.39 3.28
CA ALA A 43 -7.41 14.98 2.48
C ALA A 43 -7.72 16.41 2.06
N ARG A 44 -8.92 16.68 1.57
CA ARG A 44 -9.37 18.02 1.15
C ARG A 44 -9.41 19.02 2.31
N ALA A 45 -9.85 18.60 3.50
CA ALA A 45 -9.88 19.45 4.69
C ALA A 45 -8.48 19.94 5.10
N HIS A 46 -7.45 19.14 4.81
CA HIS A 46 -6.03 19.47 5.03
C HIS A 46 -5.33 20.12 3.82
N GLY A 47 -6.07 20.45 2.75
CA GLY A 47 -5.49 21.00 1.52
C GLY A 47 -4.51 20.06 0.83
N ALA A 48 -4.72 18.75 0.98
CA ALA A 48 -3.88 17.70 0.41
C ALA A 48 -4.53 17.06 -0.82
N GLU A 49 -3.69 16.41 -1.64
CA GLU A 49 -4.10 15.77 -2.90
C GLU A 49 -4.07 14.24 -2.80
N GLY A 50 -3.86 13.71 -1.60
CA GLY A 50 -3.81 12.29 -1.28
C GLY A 50 -2.92 12.03 -0.08
N GLY A 51 -2.50 10.77 0.10
CA GLY A 51 -1.61 10.42 1.21
C GLY A 51 -1.50 8.93 1.43
N CYS A 52 -0.73 8.57 2.44
CA CYS A 52 -0.57 7.20 2.92
C CYS A 52 -0.93 7.12 4.40
N LEU A 53 -1.94 6.32 4.71
CA LEU A 53 -2.50 6.23 6.06
C LEU A 53 -2.51 4.76 6.53
N THR A 54 -2.45 4.58 7.84
CA THR A 54 -2.81 3.34 8.54
C THR A 54 -4.17 3.54 9.16
N LEU A 55 -5.08 2.61 8.90
CA LEU A 55 -6.41 2.56 9.49
C LEU A 55 -6.44 1.51 10.59
N SER A 56 -7.10 1.78 11.70
CA SER A 56 -7.20 0.84 12.81
C SER A 56 -8.46 1.03 13.64
N GLY A 57 -8.88 -0.04 14.29
CA GLY A 57 -10.09 -0.05 15.11
C GLY A 57 -11.36 0.09 14.29
N GLY A 58 -12.49 0.22 14.98
CA GLY A 58 -13.79 0.34 14.35
C GLY A 58 -14.24 -0.89 13.58
N ALA A 59 -15.13 -0.69 12.60
CA ALA A 59 -15.65 -1.78 11.77
C ALA A 59 -16.06 -1.29 10.39
N LEU A 60 -16.04 -2.22 9.44
CA LEU A 60 -16.54 -2.08 8.07
C LEU A 60 -17.84 -2.88 7.89
N GLY A 61 -18.74 -2.42 7.05
CA GLY A 61 -19.94 -3.17 6.69
C GLY A 61 -21.06 -2.30 6.10
N PRO A 62 -21.52 -2.61 4.87
CA PRO A 62 -20.95 -3.61 3.96
C PRO A 62 -19.55 -3.25 3.46
N PHE A 63 -18.79 -4.25 3.03
CA PHE A 63 -17.58 -4.04 2.27
C PHE A 63 -17.28 -5.25 1.37
N ALA A 64 -16.42 -5.04 0.38
CA ALA A 64 -15.97 -6.08 -0.52
C ALA A 64 -14.45 -6.10 -0.63
N TYR A 65 -13.89 -7.28 -0.85
CA TYR A 65 -12.46 -7.47 -1.03
C TYR A 65 -12.14 -8.61 -1.99
N VAL A 66 -10.91 -8.63 -2.46
CA VAL A 66 -10.31 -9.73 -3.22
C VAL A 66 -9.00 -10.16 -2.54
N ILE A 67 -8.53 -11.36 -2.86
CA ILE A 67 -7.20 -11.86 -2.49
C ILE A 67 -6.40 -12.14 -3.76
N PRO A 68 -5.07 -12.33 -3.68
CA PRO A 68 -4.28 -12.74 -4.84
C PRO A 68 -4.80 -14.06 -5.42
N ALA A 69 -4.68 -14.21 -6.73
CA ALA A 69 -4.99 -15.44 -7.45
C ALA A 69 -4.00 -15.67 -8.60
N LEU A 70 -4.03 -16.87 -9.16
CA LEU A 70 -3.33 -17.14 -10.42
C LEU A 70 -3.99 -16.36 -11.55
N ALA A 71 -3.18 -15.80 -12.45
CA ALA A 71 -3.71 -15.17 -13.64
C ALA A 71 -4.42 -16.22 -14.54
N PRO A 72 -5.59 -15.88 -15.10
CA PRO A 72 -6.32 -16.78 -15.98
C PRO A 72 -5.64 -16.99 -17.33
N ASP A 73 -4.76 -16.07 -17.71
CA ASP A 73 -4.03 -16.06 -18.97
C ASP A 73 -2.66 -15.34 -18.82
N PRO A 74 -1.78 -15.36 -19.84
CA PRO A 74 -0.45 -14.76 -19.77
C PRO A 74 -0.41 -13.23 -19.76
N SER A 75 -1.55 -12.53 -19.80
CA SER A 75 -1.59 -11.06 -19.79
C SER A 75 -1.18 -10.44 -18.45
N HIS A 76 -1.13 -11.26 -17.39
CA HIS A 76 -0.71 -10.87 -16.04
C HIS A 76 0.11 -11.97 -15.38
N ALA A 77 1.04 -11.61 -14.49
CA ALA A 77 1.82 -12.60 -13.74
C ALA A 77 1.03 -13.20 -12.55
N ALA A 78 0.10 -12.45 -11.99
CA ALA A 78 -0.89 -12.86 -11.00
C ALA A 78 -2.15 -12.02 -11.21
N TYR A 79 -3.26 -12.40 -10.58
CA TYR A 79 -4.53 -11.71 -10.72
C TYR A 79 -5.28 -11.65 -9.39
N TYR A 80 -6.55 -11.29 -9.43
CA TYR A 80 -7.45 -11.27 -8.29
C TYR A 80 -8.39 -12.48 -8.30
N SER A 81 -8.77 -12.91 -7.10
CA SER A 81 -9.85 -13.89 -6.88
C SER A 81 -11.22 -13.36 -7.27
N ASP A 82 -12.23 -14.20 -7.16
CA ASP A 82 -13.61 -13.72 -7.05
C ASP A 82 -13.76 -12.78 -5.85
N THR A 83 -14.75 -11.88 -5.94
CA THR A 83 -15.02 -10.90 -4.90
C THR A 83 -15.71 -11.50 -3.70
N PHE A 84 -15.13 -11.34 -2.53
CA PHE A 84 -15.71 -11.69 -1.25
C PHE A 84 -16.55 -10.52 -0.69
N ARG A 85 -17.71 -10.84 -0.08
CA ARG A 85 -18.60 -9.88 0.59
C ARG A 85 -19.03 -10.44 1.93
N PRO A 86 -18.28 -10.20 3.01
CA PRO A 86 -18.64 -10.65 4.35
C PRO A 86 -19.99 -10.11 4.79
N THR A 87 -20.74 -10.91 5.53
CA THR A 87 -22.02 -10.48 6.11
C THR A 87 -21.80 -9.87 7.50
N GLY A 88 -22.60 -8.86 7.83
CA GLY A 88 -22.51 -8.18 9.12
C GLY A 88 -21.39 -7.16 9.21
N ALA A 89 -21.14 -6.67 10.41
CA ALA A 89 -20.05 -5.72 10.67
C ALA A 89 -18.75 -6.48 10.92
N THR A 90 -17.74 -6.16 10.14
CA THR A 90 -16.38 -6.74 10.21
C THR A 90 -15.49 -5.80 10.98
N ARG A 91 -14.89 -6.27 12.09
CA ARG A 91 -13.96 -5.47 12.90
C ARG A 91 -12.64 -5.29 12.15
N LEU A 92 -12.25 -4.05 11.93
CA LEU A 92 -10.96 -3.73 11.31
C LEU A 92 -9.83 -3.85 12.33
N ASP A 93 -8.86 -4.72 12.08
CA ASP A 93 -7.68 -4.86 12.92
C ASP A 93 -6.61 -3.83 12.52
N ILE A 94 -6.24 -3.82 11.23
CA ILE A 94 -5.32 -2.86 10.63
C ILE A 94 -5.52 -2.83 9.11
N ALA A 95 -5.37 -1.66 8.51
CA ALA A 95 -5.19 -1.54 7.07
C ALA A 95 -4.14 -0.48 6.74
N SER A 96 -3.44 -0.65 5.64
CA SER A 96 -2.63 0.39 5.02
C SER A 96 -3.31 0.84 3.75
N ILE A 97 -3.38 2.15 3.54
CA ILE A 97 -4.12 2.74 2.43
C ILE A 97 -3.36 3.88 1.77
N THR A 98 -3.31 3.86 0.46
CA THR A 98 -2.85 4.95 -0.40
C THR A 98 -4.07 5.64 -0.98
N VAL A 99 -4.24 6.92 -0.69
CA VAL A 99 -5.33 7.77 -1.18
C VAL A 99 -4.87 8.51 -2.43
N GLY A 100 -5.65 8.45 -3.50
CA GLY A 100 -5.29 9.06 -4.77
C GLY A 100 -6.45 9.07 -5.77
N PHE A 101 -6.15 8.97 -7.06
CA PHE A 101 -7.13 9.10 -8.13
C PHE A 101 -6.97 7.98 -9.17
N ARG A 102 -8.09 7.63 -9.81
CA ARG A 102 -8.15 6.75 -10.97
C ARG A 102 -9.06 7.37 -12.02
N ASP A 103 -8.52 7.56 -13.23
CA ASP A 103 -9.26 8.19 -14.34
C ASP A 103 -9.89 9.56 -13.96
N GLY A 104 -9.18 10.34 -13.11
CA GLY A 104 -9.62 11.64 -12.63
C GLY A 104 -10.61 11.62 -11.46
N ALA A 105 -11.14 10.46 -11.08
CA ALA A 105 -12.04 10.29 -9.94
C ALA A 105 -11.29 9.88 -8.66
N PRO A 106 -11.83 10.21 -7.46
CA PRO A 106 -11.35 9.68 -6.20
C PRO A 106 -11.18 8.17 -6.22
N PHE A 107 -10.08 7.68 -5.69
CA PHE A 107 -9.77 6.26 -5.59
C PHE A 107 -8.83 6.00 -4.42
N PHE A 108 -8.75 4.77 -3.94
CA PHE A 108 -7.71 4.32 -3.03
C PHE A 108 -7.19 2.92 -3.39
N HIS A 109 -5.97 2.62 -2.96
CA HIS A 109 -5.40 1.28 -2.91
C HIS A 109 -5.22 0.88 -1.45
N CYS A 110 -5.84 -0.21 -1.03
CA CYS A 110 -5.88 -0.59 0.38
C CYS A 110 -5.74 -2.10 0.57
N HIS A 111 -4.79 -2.49 1.39
CA HIS A 111 -4.72 -3.83 1.95
C HIS A 111 -5.00 -3.79 3.44
N GLY A 112 -5.75 -4.75 3.94
CA GLY A 112 -6.15 -4.79 5.35
C GLY A 112 -6.28 -6.20 5.90
N PHE A 113 -6.36 -6.24 7.24
CA PHE A 113 -6.62 -7.43 8.05
C PHE A 113 -7.78 -7.11 9.00
N TRP A 114 -8.64 -8.07 9.20
CA TRP A 114 -9.88 -7.92 9.94
C TRP A 114 -10.34 -9.22 10.57
N THR A 115 -11.34 -9.10 11.44
CA THR A 115 -12.09 -10.23 11.97
C THR A 115 -13.54 -10.10 11.53
N GLU A 116 -14.04 -11.08 10.77
CA GLU A 116 -15.43 -11.12 10.30
C GLU A 116 -16.42 -11.31 11.45
N ALA A 117 -17.71 -11.08 11.22
CA ALA A 117 -18.73 -11.17 12.26
C ALA A 117 -18.86 -12.56 12.90
N ASP A 118 -18.47 -13.62 12.21
CA ASP A 118 -18.42 -14.99 12.71
C ASP A 118 -17.12 -15.32 13.48
N GLY A 119 -16.22 -14.35 13.65
CA GLY A 119 -14.93 -14.48 14.33
C GLY A 119 -13.78 -14.97 13.44
N ARG A 120 -14.02 -15.19 12.15
CA ARG A 120 -12.98 -15.64 11.22
C ARG A 120 -12.02 -14.50 10.87
N PRO A 121 -10.69 -14.70 10.97
CA PRO A 121 -9.73 -13.71 10.50
C PRO A 121 -9.73 -13.67 8.97
N GLY A 122 -9.61 -12.47 8.40
CA GLY A 122 -9.50 -12.23 6.97
C GLY A 122 -8.45 -11.18 6.65
N GLY A 123 -8.05 -11.11 5.40
CA GLY A 123 -7.16 -10.10 4.86
C GLY A 123 -7.24 -10.05 3.35
N GLY A 124 -6.90 -8.91 2.74
CA GLY A 124 -6.96 -8.75 1.29
C GLY A 124 -6.98 -7.31 0.84
N HIS A 125 -7.27 -7.15 -0.44
CA HIS A 125 -7.40 -5.89 -1.15
C HIS A 125 -8.86 -5.40 -1.08
N MET A 126 -9.09 -4.30 -0.37
CA MET A 126 -10.43 -3.71 -0.21
C MET A 126 -10.85 -2.96 -1.47
N LEU A 127 -12.11 -3.16 -1.89
CA LEU A 127 -12.70 -2.49 -3.05
C LEU A 127 -13.29 -1.13 -2.65
N PRO A 128 -12.86 -0.01 -3.26
CA PRO A 128 -13.26 1.35 -2.86
C PRO A 128 -14.76 1.61 -2.92
N GLU A 129 -15.42 1.09 -3.93
CA GLU A 129 -16.82 1.42 -4.24
C GLU A 129 -17.81 0.75 -3.27
N GLU A 130 -17.39 -0.31 -2.58
CA GLU A 130 -18.27 -1.16 -1.78
C GLU A 130 -17.93 -1.11 -0.28
N THR A 131 -17.14 -0.14 0.20
CA THR A 131 -16.65 -0.13 1.59
C THR A 131 -17.27 1.00 2.40
N ILE A 132 -18.08 0.63 3.39
CA ILE A 132 -18.79 1.55 4.32
C ILE A 132 -18.22 1.38 5.73
N ILE A 133 -18.06 2.49 6.44
CA ILE A 133 -17.64 2.53 7.85
C ILE A 133 -18.82 2.20 8.74
N ALA A 134 -18.82 1.02 9.36
CA ALA A 134 -19.90 0.57 10.28
C ALA A 134 -19.68 1.04 11.72
N ALA A 135 -18.44 1.27 12.15
CA ALA A 135 -18.07 1.90 13.40
C ALA A 135 -16.84 2.80 13.16
N PRO A 136 -16.67 3.89 13.94
CA PRO A 136 -15.60 4.86 13.68
C PRO A 136 -14.22 4.22 13.59
N ILE A 137 -13.43 4.65 12.60
CA ILE A 137 -12.09 4.11 12.27
C ILE A 137 -11.06 5.21 12.47
N ARG A 138 -9.98 4.92 13.20
CA ARG A 138 -8.85 5.83 13.33
C ARG A 138 -7.98 5.78 12.09
N ALA A 139 -7.67 6.96 11.52
CA ALA A 139 -6.78 7.14 10.38
C ALA A 139 -5.54 7.92 10.82
N GLN A 140 -4.38 7.28 10.76
CA GLN A 140 -3.08 7.88 11.13
C GLN A 140 -2.09 7.78 9.97
N GLY A 141 -1.27 8.81 9.77
CA GLY A 141 -0.21 8.77 8.76
C GLY A 141 0.10 10.15 8.23
N VAL A 142 0.28 10.26 6.92
CA VAL A 142 0.59 11.54 6.27
C VAL A 142 -0.30 11.78 5.06
N LEU A 143 -0.78 13.00 4.96
CA LEU A 143 -1.38 13.57 3.76
C LEU A 143 -0.31 14.35 2.99
N ILE A 144 -0.42 14.41 1.66
CA ILE A 144 0.63 14.98 0.80
C ILE A 144 0.08 16.06 -0.12
N ALA A 145 0.92 17.05 -0.39
CA ALA A 145 0.71 18.07 -1.41
C ALA A 145 1.98 18.22 -2.27
N GLY A 146 1.78 18.61 -3.54
CA GLY A 146 2.83 18.76 -4.56
C GLY A 146 3.06 17.55 -5.43
N ALA A 147 2.55 16.41 -5.02
CA ALA A 147 2.31 15.24 -5.85
C ALA A 147 1.05 14.53 -5.37
N ARG A 148 0.47 13.69 -6.23
CA ARG A 148 -0.63 12.80 -5.89
C ARG A 148 -0.39 11.40 -6.46
N PHE A 149 -1.04 10.39 -5.92
CA PHE A 149 -1.04 9.06 -6.50
C PHE A 149 -2.14 8.95 -7.57
N GLU A 150 -1.76 8.52 -8.77
CA GLU A 150 -2.69 8.24 -9.87
C GLU A 150 -2.54 6.79 -10.32
N ALA A 151 -3.67 6.09 -10.46
CA ALA A 151 -3.70 4.77 -11.09
C ALA A 151 -3.48 4.92 -12.60
N ARG A 152 -2.28 4.60 -13.05
CA ARG A 152 -1.84 4.67 -14.44
C ARG A 152 -1.61 3.28 -15.01
N GLN A 153 -1.90 3.11 -16.30
CA GLN A 153 -1.59 1.89 -17.01
C GLN A 153 -0.09 1.61 -16.94
N ASP A 154 0.26 0.45 -16.43
CA ASP A 154 1.65 -0.03 -16.33
C ASP A 154 1.89 -1.08 -17.40
N ALA A 155 2.81 -0.76 -18.33
CA ALA A 155 3.09 -1.63 -19.46
C ALA A 155 3.82 -2.92 -19.07
N GLU A 156 4.53 -2.94 -17.93
CA GLU A 156 5.25 -4.11 -17.45
C GLU A 156 4.29 -5.16 -16.89
N THR A 157 3.34 -4.74 -16.05
CA THR A 157 2.46 -5.66 -15.31
C THR A 157 1.08 -5.87 -15.97
N GLY A 158 0.68 -4.98 -16.88
CA GLY A 158 -0.66 -4.97 -17.48
C GLY A 158 -1.74 -4.31 -16.61
N PHE A 159 -1.45 -3.97 -15.36
CA PHE A 159 -2.39 -3.33 -14.44
C PHE A 159 -2.40 -1.79 -14.52
N LYS A 160 -3.49 -1.18 -14.03
CA LYS A 160 -3.47 0.22 -13.61
C LYS A 160 -2.95 0.28 -12.17
N LEU A 161 -1.77 0.85 -11.95
CA LEU A 161 -1.10 0.91 -10.65
C LEU A 161 -0.90 2.35 -10.21
N PHE A 162 -1.06 2.60 -8.93
CA PHE A 162 -0.78 3.91 -8.36
C PHE A 162 0.68 4.29 -8.58
N THR A 163 0.84 5.47 -9.17
CA THR A 163 2.13 6.08 -9.45
C THR A 163 2.09 7.50 -8.94
N PRO A 164 3.06 7.95 -8.14
CA PRO A 164 3.12 9.35 -7.73
C PRO A 164 3.42 10.22 -8.95
N VAL A 165 2.69 11.34 -9.07
CA VAL A 165 2.84 12.32 -10.15
C VAL A 165 2.86 13.73 -9.55
N ALA A 166 3.75 14.58 -10.04
CA ALA A 166 3.81 15.96 -9.61
C ALA A 166 2.52 16.70 -10.04
N THR A 167 1.96 17.51 -9.13
CA THR A 167 0.75 18.32 -9.40
C THR A 167 1.05 19.80 -9.53
N THR A 168 2.08 20.27 -8.86
CA THR A 168 2.58 21.65 -8.98
C THR A 168 4.11 21.65 -9.02
N PRO A 169 4.75 22.62 -9.70
CA PRO A 169 6.17 22.83 -9.57
C PRO A 169 6.49 23.17 -8.09
N GLN A 170 7.02 22.22 -7.35
CA GLN A 170 7.46 22.48 -5.98
C GLN A 170 8.84 23.13 -6.03
N ASN A 171 9.00 24.26 -5.34
CA ASN A 171 10.32 24.67 -4.90
C ASN A 171 10.84 23.59 -3.96
N ALA A 172 11.93 22.94 -4.32
CA ALA A 172 12.54 21.84 -3.55
C ALA A 172 12.78 22.19 -2.06
N THR A 173 12.79 23.48 -1.73
CA THR A 173 12.98 24.01 -0.38
C THR A 173 11.79 23.81 0.58
N SER A 174 10.61 23.42 0.09
CA SER A 174 9.42 23.18 0.94
C SER A 174 9.06 21.71 1.10
N ALA A 175 9.73 20.80 0.39
CA ALA A 175 9.49 19.37 0.50
C ALA A 175 10.14 18.82 1.78
N ASN A 176 9.39 18.01 2.51
CA ASN A 176 9.85 17.31 3.72
C ASN A 176 9.62 15.80 3.64
N GLY A 177 9.32 15.28 2.44
CA GLY A 177 9.12 13.88 2.19
C GLY A 177 9.18 13.56 0.70
N ILE A 178 9.07 12.27 0.37
CA ILE A 178 8.91 11.78 -0.99
C ILE A 178 7.75 10.78 -1.05
N ALA A 179 6.90 10.89 -2.06
CA ALA A 179 5.94 9.84 -2.45
C ALA A 179 6.64 8.91 -3.42
N ILE A 180 6.53 7.60 -3.20
CA ILE A 180 7.28 6.60 -3.98
C ILE A 180 6.38 5.50 -4.52
N ARG A 181 6.81 4.91 -5.66
CA ARG A 181 6.40 3.60 -6.15
C ARG A 181 7.64 2.77 -6.46
N LEU A 182 7.68 1.54 -5.94
CA LEU A 182 8.66 0.52 -6.33
C LEU A 182 8.06 -0.37 -7.41
N CYS A 183 8.83 -0.63 -8.47
CA CYS A 183 8.44 -1.50 -9.58
C CYS A 183 8.79 -2.97 -9.31
N PRO A 184 8.28 -3.95 -10.10
CA PRO A 184 8.50 -5.38 -9.92
C PRO A 184 9.99 -5.78 -9.78
N ASN A 185 10.24 -6.89 -9.11
CA ASN A 185 11.57 -7.50 -8.97
C ASN A 185 12.64 -6.67 -8.24
N GLN A 186 12.29 -5.51 -7.65
CA GLN A 186 13.17 -4.77 -6.75
C GLN A 186 13.11 -5.41 -5.36
N ASP A 187 14.26 -5.69 -4.73
CA ASP A 187 14.24 -6.00 -3.29
C ASP A 187 13.69 -4.79 -2.52
N ILE A 188 12.63 -5.01 -1.75
CA ILE A 188 11.90 -3.93 -1.09
C ILE A 188 12.78 -3.11 -0.15
N THR A 189 13.66 -3.78 0.60
CA THR A 189 14.55 -3.12 1.57
C THR A 189 15.59 -2.26 0.87
N ALA A 190 16.30 -2.84 -0.11
CA ALA A 190 17.32 -2.14 -0.87
C ALA A 190 16.74 -0.96 -1.67
N ALA A 191 15.55 -1.14 -2.27
CA ALA A 191 14.90 -0.09 -3.04
C ALA A 191 14.41 1.08 -2.14
N LEU A 192 13.91 0.80 -0.94
CA LEU A 192 13.54 1.84 0.02
C LEU A 192 14.76 2.60 0.54
N GLU A 193 15.88 1.91 0.82
CA GLU A 193 17.14 2.56 1.18
C GLU A 193 17.66 3.46 0.07
N ALA A 194 17.62 2.98 -1.19
CA ALA A 194 18.02 3.76 -2.35
C ALA A 194 17.11 4.99 -2.56
N ALA A 195 15.80 4.85 -2.37
CA ALA A 195 14.85 5.97 -2.46
C ALA A 195 15.13 7.04 -1.38
N ALA A 196 15.34 6.63 -0.13
CA ALA A 196 15.68 7.53 0.97
C ALA A 196 17.01 8.25 0.73
N ALA A 197 18.05 7.53 0.31
CA ALA A 197 19.35 8.08 -0.02
C ALA A 197 19.27 9.08 -1.19
N GLY A 198 18.52 8.75 -2.25
CA GLY A 198 18.27 9.63 -3.39
C GLY A 198 17.56 10.94 -3.01
N ALA A 199 16.79 10.95 -1.94
CA ALA A 199 16.14 12.12 -1.36
C ALA A 199 17.04 12.87 -0.34
N GLY A 200 18.25 12.37 -0.08
CA GLY A 200 19.18 12.94 0.91
C GLY A 200 18.82 12.62 2.37
N PHE A 201 17.98 11.60 2.62
CA PHE A 201 17.59 11.18 3.96
C PHE A 201 18.64 10.22 4.54
N GLY A 202 19.25 10.56 5.67
CA GLY A 202 20.15 9.66 6.40
C GLY A 202 19.39 8.53 7.09
N ALA A 203 18.17 8.78 7.51
CA ALA A 203 17.17 7.81 7.97
C ALA A 203 15.79 8.32 7.59
N ALA A 204 14.83 7.39 7.39
CA ALA A 204 13.46 7.75 7.05
C ALA A 204 12.44 6.88 7.77
N ARG A 205 11.28 7.47 8.05
CA ARG A 205 10.07 6.76 8.44
C ARG A 205 9.24 6.48 7.21
N LEU A 206 8.72 5.27 7.12
CA LEU A 206 7.78 4.88 6.09
C LEU A 206 6.35 5.08 6.61
N HIS A 207 5.51 5.72 5.80
CA HIS A 207 4.08 5.89 6.04
C HIS A 207 3.29 5.13 4.99
N GLY A 208 2.29 4.36 5.41
CA GLY A 208 1.55 3.45 4.56
C GLY A 208 2.36 2.22 4.20
N GLY A 209 2.44 1.92 2.93
CA GLY A 209 3.09 0.71 2.40
C GLY A 209 2.07 -0.34 2.03
N VAL A 210 1.46 -0.16 0.86
CA VAL A 210 0.54 -1.09 0.22
C VAL A 210 1.23 -1.65 -1.02
N GLY A 211 1.17 -2.96 -1.21
CA GLY A 211 1.76 -3.60 -2.38
C GLY A 211 1.82 -5.12 -2.28
N SER A 212 2.70 -5.71 -3.06
CA SER A 212 2.87 -7.15 -3.14
C SER A 212 4.33 -7.55 -3.28
N ILE A 213 4.70 -8.69 -2.71
CA ILE A 213 6.03 -9.28 -2.86
C ILE A 213 5.94 -10.74 -3.33
N ILE A 214 7.01 -11.26 -3.91
CA ILE A 214 7.07 -12.65 -4.41
C ILE A 214 7.28 -13.59 -3.22
N GLY A 215 6.21 -14.03 -2.58
CA GLY A 215 6.26 -14.74 -1.31
C GLY A 215 7.00 -13.94 -0.24
N ALA A 216 7.35 -14.52 0.91
CA ALA A 216 8.09 -13.80 1.95
C ALA A 216 9.22 -14.61 2.55
N ARG A 217 10.28 -13.90 2.97
CA ARG A 217 11.33 -14.40 3.86
C ARG A 217 11.39 -13.51 5.08
N TYR A 218 10.97 -14.04 6.20
CA TYR A 218 10.96 -13.36 7.48
C TYR A 218 12.22 -13.70 8.31
N ALA A 219 12.62 -12.76 9.16
CA ALA A 219 13.65 -12.98 10.15
C ALA A 219 13.12 -13.72 11.39
N ASN A 220 11.81 -13.66 11.65
CA ASN A 220 11.18 -14.09 12.90
C ASN A 220 9.87 -14.87 12.70
N ALA A 221 9.59 -15.35 11.49
CA ALA A 221 8.41 -16.15 11.18
C ALA A 221 8.74 -17.16 10.06
N PRO A 222 7.91 -18.21 9.88
CA PRO A 222 8.03 -19.13 8.76
C PRO A 222 7.93 -18.41 7.39
N PRO A 223 8.65 -18.90 6.35
CA PRO A 223 8.58 -18.31 5.04
C PRO A 223 7.21 -18.54 4.38
N VAL A 224 6.86 -17.66 3.45
CA VAL A 224 5.73 -17.84 2.53
C VAL A 224 6.31 -18.17 1.14
N ASP A 225 5.97 -19.33 0.60
CA ASP A 225 6.47 -19.80 -0.68
C ASP A 225 5.53 -19.49 -1.85
N ASN A 226 4.24 -19.32 -1.59
CA ASN A 226 3.28 -18.83 -2.57
C ASN A 226 3.73 -17.47 -3.11
N PHE A 227 3.93 -17.39 -4.43
CA PHE A 227 4.54 -16.20 -5.05
C PHE A 227 3.60 -15.00 -5.06
N ALA A 228 2.28 -15.24 -5.22
CA ALA A 228 1.30 -14.17 -5.28
C ALA A 228 0.80 -13.84 -3.86
N THR A 229 1.08 -12.61 -3.46
CA THR A 229 0.73 -12.10 -2.12
C THR A 229 0.21 -10.68 -2.23
N GLU A 230 -0.58 -10.27 -1.24
CA GLU A 230 -0.89 -8.87 -0.96
C GLU A 230 -0.42 -8.52 0.44
N MET A 231 0.27 -7.41 0.55
CA MET A 231 1.03 -7.04 1.73
C MET A 231 0.70 -5.61 2.15
N LEU A 232 0.70 -5.39 3.45
CA LEU A 232 0.82 -4.06 4.06
C LEU A 232 2.03 -3.99 4.98
N ILE A 233 2.63 -2.81 5.09
CA ILE A 233 3.67 -2.53 6.08
C ILE A 233 3.00 -1.98 7.33
N ARG A 234 3.22 -2.67 8.47
CA ARG A 234 2.70 -2.27 9.79
C ARG A 234 3.59 -1.24 10.47
N ASP A 235 4.91 -1.37 10.29
CA ASP A 235 5.92 -0.43 10.77
C ASP A 235 7.15 -0.49 9.87
N GLY A 236 7.71 0.66 9.52
CA GLY A 236 8.86 0.76 8.64
C GLY A 236 9.81 1.89 9.03
N VAL A 237 11.05 1.52 9.37
CA VAL A 237 12.15 2.47 9.58
C VAL A 237 13.28 2.12 8.61
N ILE A 238 13.60 3.07 7.77
CA ILE A 238 14.62 2.95 6.73
C ILE A 238 15.91 3.53 7.27
N ARG A 239 16.95 2.70 7.36
CA ARG A 239 18.31 3.11 7.73
C ARG A 239 19.30 2.29 6.92
N PRO A 240 20.31 2.89 6.31
CA PRO A 240 21.30 2.16 5.51
C PRO A 240 21.88 0.97 6.28
N GLY A 241 21.71 -0.23 5.76
CA GLY A 241 22.19 -1.48 6.35
C GLY A 241 21.47 -1.94 7.63
N ALA A 242 20.44 -1.21 8.09
CA ALA A 242 19.67 -1.51 9.29
C ALA A 242 18.17 -1.24 9.15
N THR A 243 17.67 -1.32 7.93
CA THR A 243 16.24 -1.15 7.63
C THR A 243 15.42 -2.28 8.25
N ARG A 244 14.34 -1.93 8.92
CA ARG A 244 13.39 -2.85 9.51
C ARG A 244 12.00 -2.61 8.92
N LEU A 245 11.42 -3.63 8.33
CA LEU A 245 10.07 -3.63 7.80
C LEU A 245 9.26 -4.75 8.47
N ASP A 246 8.29 -4.37 9.27
CA ASP A 246 7.32 -5.29 9.87
C ASP A 246 6.06 -5.28 9.00
N VAL A 247 5.70 -6.45 8.46
CA VAL A 247 4.63 -6.58 7.48
C VAL A 247 3.59 -7.59 7.90
N ALA A 248 2.40 -7.46 7.33
CA ALA A 248 1.39 -8.51 7.31
C ALA A 248 0.97 -8.75 5.85
N MET A 249 0.62 -10.00 5.51
CA MET A 249 0.24 -10.36 4.15
C MET A 249 -0.77 -11.50 4.12
N VAL A 250 -1.51 -11.55 3.02
CA VAL A 250 -2.32 -12.68 2.60
C VAL A 250 -1.75 -13.26 1.31
N ASP A 251 -1.74 -14.57 1.19
CA ASP A 251 -1.32 -15.26 -0.03
C ASP A 251 -2.52 -15.74 -0.87
N LEU A 252 -2.24 -16.33 -2.03
CA LEU A 252 -3.26 -16.81 -2.97
C LEU A 252 -4.17 -17.93 -2.42
N THR A 253 -3.83 -18.52 -1.28
CA THR A 253 -4.68 -19.51 -0.60
C THR A 253 -5.55 -18.89 0.50
N GLY A 254 -5.41 -17.57 0.73
CA GLY A 254 -6.06 -16.87 1.82
C GLY A 254 -5.35 -17.02 3.17
N GLN A 255 -4.16 -17.64 3.20
CA GLN A 255 -3.38 -17.78 4.42
C GLN A 255 -2.76 -16.44 4.83
N LEU A 256 -3.01 -16.06 6.08
CA LEU A 256 -2.46 -14.85 6.68
C LEU A 256 -1.10 -15.14 7.31
N SER A 257 -0.17 -14.20 7.16
CA SER A 257 1.14 -14.26 7.79
C SER A 257 1.62 -12.86 8.16
N ALA A 258 2.55 -12.76 9.11
CA ALA A 258 3.15 -11.51 9.53
C ALA A 258 4.55 -11.74 10.10
N GLY A 259 5.41 -10.74 9.95
CA GLY A 259 6.76 -10.78 10.49
C GLY A 259 7.65 -9.66 9.97
N VAL A 260 8.88 -9.64 10.45
CA VAL A 260 9.92 -8.73 9.98
C VAL A 260 10.60 -9.32 8.77
N LEU A 261 10.64 -8.60 7.66
CA LEU A 261 11.27 -9.06 6.42
C LEU A 261 12.79 -9.17 6.58
N THR A 262 13.36 -10.25 6.04
CA THR A 262 14.82 -10.39 5.89
C THR A 262 15.29 -9.52 4.72
N PRO A 263 16.19 -8.55 4.94
CA PRO A 263 16.73 -7.72 3.86
C PRO A 263 17.37 -8.53 2.72
N GLY A 264 17.25 -8.05 1.48
CA GLY A 264 17.84 -8.66 0.29
C GLY A 264 17.11 -9.90 -0.26
N ASN A 265 15.98 -10.28 0.34
CA ASN A 265 15.27 -11.52 0.01
C ASN A 265 13.78 -11.37 -0.29
N ASN A 266 13.29 -10.15 -0.46
CA ASN A 266 11.84 -9.90 -0.61
C ASN A 266 11.56 -8.97 -1.82
N PRO A 267 11.57 -9.52 -3.04
CA PRO A 267 11.31 -8.74 -4.25
C PRO A 267 9.83 -8.37 -4.39
N VAL A 268 9.59 -7.15 -4.84
CA VAL A 268 8.26 -6.65 -5.21
C VAL A 268 7.66 -7.53 -6.31
N LEU A 269 6.39 -7.90 -6.20
CA LEU A 269 5.66 -8.65 -7.24
C LEU A 269 5.10 -7.71 -8.31
N MET A 270 4.18 -6.80 -7.95
CA MET A 270 3.56 -5.84 -8.87
C MET A 270 3.98 -4.42 -8.57
N THR A 271 3.78 -3.97 -7.35
CA THR A 271 4.04 -2.59 -6.90
C THR A 271 4.20 -2.54 -5.38
N LEU A 272 4.81 -1.46 -4.91
CA LEU A 272 4.68 -0.97 -3.55
C LEU A 272 4.57 0.55 -3.60
N GLU A 273 3.56 1.12 -2.95
CA GLU A 273 3.42 2.56 -2.76
C GLU A 273 3.62 2.94 -1.29
N ALA A 274 4.29 4.06 -1.05
CA ALA A 274 4.49 4.62 0.29
C ALA A 274 4.87 6.11 0.23
N VAL A 275 4.89 6.74 1.39
CA VAL A 275 5.54 8.05 1.59
C VAL A 275 6.68 7.87 2.58
N LEU A 276 7.85 8.45 2.28
CA LEU A 276 8.98 8.51 3.19
C LEU A 276 9.17 9.95 3.70
N THR A 277 9.40 10.09 5.00
CA THR A 277 9.82 11.35 5.63
C THR A 277 11.10 11.14 6.41
N PRO A 278 12.01 12.14 6.50
CA PRO A 278 13.20 12.02 7.31
C PRO A 278 12.87 11.85 8.81
N VAL A 279 13.76 11.14 9.54
CA VAL A 279 13.70 10.95 11.01
C VAL A 279 14.72 11.82 11.68
#